data_8747cd9946ee2658d114c52652c33912
#
_entry.id   8747cd9946ee2658d114c52652c33912
#
_cell.length_a   1.000
_cell.length_b   1.000
_cell.length_c   1.000
_cell.angle_alpha   90.00
_cell.angle_beta   90.00
_cell.angle_gamma   90.00
#
_symmetry.space_group_name_H-M   'P 1'
#
loop_
_entity.id
_entity.type
_entity.pdbx_description
1 polymer ?
#
loop_
_entity_poly.entity_id
_entity_poly.type
_entity_poly.pdbx_seq_one_letter_code
_entity_poly.pdbx_strand_id
1 'polypeptide(L)'
;MQSNQVNLNLLLRRNWQKIEALQINLRHLNSVRFHMKESFGHRMAKCMLCHLLWQKGHFFVTEHPINGSVCDVLDLNTFIVYEVEAEATPSRIKRKLDDYRHPLIEDLIIIDLRKMGLSWEPLLDVRDAIDKASGLRFTEREA
;
A
#
# COMPACT_ATOMS: atom_id res chain seq x y z
N MET A 1 2.90 25.36 -5.26
CA MET A 1 2.55 23.95 -5.40
C MET A 1 2.02 23.70 -6.81
N GLN A 2 2.67 22.82 -7.55
CA GLN A 2 2.12 22.37 -8.82
C GLN A 2 0.82 21.59 -8.51
N SER A 3 -0.19 21.78 -9.33
CA SER A 3 -1.44 21.04 -9.15
C SER A 3 -1.18 19.54 -9.30
N ASN A 4 -1.89 18.72 -8.53
CA ASN A 4 -1.81 17.25 -8.64
C ASN A 4 -2.06 16.78 -10.08
N GLN A 5 -2.86 17.50 -10.85
CA GLN A 5 -3.15 17.18 -12.24
C GLN A 5 -1.92 17.33 -13.16
N VAL A 6 -1.09 18.35 -12.95
CA VAL A 6 0.16 18.54 -13.71
C VAL A 6 1.13 17.40 -13.42
N ASN A 7 1.26 17.04 -12.12
CA ASN A 7 2.11 15.93 -11.69
C ASN A 7 1.64 14.59 -12.27
N LEU A 8 0.35 14.37 -12.32
CA LEU A 8 -0.23 13.16 -12.92
C LEU A 8 0.05 13.08 -14.42
N ASN A 9 -0.11 14.17 -15.15
CA ASN A 9 0.17 14.20 -16.57
C ASN A 9 1.64 13.89 -16.87
N LEU A 10 2.56 14.42 -16.07
CA LEU A 10 4.00 14.11 -16.19
C LEU A 10 4.28 12.64 -15.91
N LEU A 11 3.68 12.08 -14.86
CA LEU A 11 3.81 10.67 -14.54
C LEU A 11 3.34 9.80 -15.70
N LEU A 12 2.15 10.07 -16.23
CA LEU A 12 1.57 9.30 -17.33
C LEU A 12 2.44 9.36 -18.58
N ARG A 13 3.00 10.53 -18.92
CA ARG A 13 3.92 10.66 -20.05
C ARG A 13 5.19 9.84 -19.89
N ARG A 14 5.79 9.92 -18.71
CA ARG A 14 7.07 9.24 -18.44
C ARG A 14 6.94 7.73 -18.37
N ASN A 15 5.84 7.26 -17.83
CA ASN A 15 5.68 5.86 -17.43
C ASN A 15 4.54 5.14 -18.16
N TRP A 16 4.01 5.73 -19.24
CA TRP A 16 2.85 5.16 -19.93
C TRP A 16 3.05 3.70 -20.36
N GLN A 17 4.23 3.38 -20.92
CA GLN A 17 4.53 2.03 -21.37
C GLN A 17 4.51 1.03 -20.22
N LYS A 18 5.07 1.40 -19.06
CA LYS A 18 5.06 0.57 -17.86
C LYS A 18 3.66 0.41 -17.29
N ILE A 19 2.91 1.51 -17.23
CA ILE A 19 1.53 1.53 -16.75
C ILE A 19 0.65 0.62 -17.60
N GLU A 20 0.78 0.71 -18.90
CA GLU A 20 0.03 -0.13 -19.84
C GLU A 20 0.46 -1.59 -19.76
N ALA A 21 1.78 -1.86 -19.75
CA ALA A 21 2.31 -3.22 -19.68
C ALA A 21 1.93 -3.94 -18.38
N LEU A 22 1.90 -3.22 -17.26
CA LEU A 22 1.46 -3.75 -15.97
C LEU A 22 -0.06 -3.74 -15.79
N GLN A 23 -0.80 -3.23 -16.76
CA GLN A 23 -2.26 -3.12 -16.73
C GLN A 23 -2.77 -2.38 -15.49
N ILE A 24 -2.12 -1.27 -15.16
CA ILE A 24 -2.48 -0.46 -13.99
C ILE A 24 -3.90 0.10 -14.19
N ASN A 25 -4.76 -0.14 -13.21
CA ASN A 25 -6.10 0.44 -13.19
C ASN A 25 -6.05 1.86 -12.62
N LEU A 26 -6.09 2.86 -13.48
CA LEU A 26 -6.01 4.26 -13.09
C LEU A 26 -7.22 4.75 -12.27
N ARG A 27 -8.33 3.99 -12.27
CA ARG A 27 -9.48 4.27 -11.40
C ARG A 27 -9.14 4.05 -9.92
N HIS A 28 -8.11 3.25 -9.63
CA HIS A 28 -7.63 2.98 -8.28
C HIS A 28 -6.42 3.82 -7.88
N LEU A 29 -6.09 4.82 -8.69
CA LEU A 29 -4.97 5.71 -8.42
C LEU A 29 -5.16 6.41 -7.07
N ASN A 30 -4.14 6.33 -6.20
CA ASN A 30 -4.13 6.88 -4.85
C ASN A 30 -5.32 6.42 -3.96
N SER A 31 -5.88 5.26 -4.27
CA SER A 31 -6.91 4.63 -3.45
C SER A 31 -6.31 3.55 -2.56
N VAL A 32 -6.57 3.62 -1.28
CA VAL A 32 -6.14 2.60 -0.32
C VAL A 32 -7.21 1.52 -0.23
N ARG A 33 -6.91 0.35 -0.76
CA ARG A 33 -7.82 -0.79 -0.75
C ARG A 33 -7.29 -1.86 0.21
N PHE A 34 -8.20 -2.55 0.87
CA PHE A 34 -7.88 -3.58 1.83
C PHE A 34 -8.35 -4.95 1.37
N HIS A 35 -7.57 -5.96 1.69
CA HIS A 35 -7.99 -7.34 1.57
C HIS A 35 -8.77 -7.74 2.83
N MET A 36 -9.81 -8.55 2.68
CA MET A 36 -10.69 -8.93 3.79
C MET A 36 -9.98 -9.65 4.94
N LYS A 37 -8.87 -10.33 4.65
CA LYS A 37 -8.11 -11.11 5.64
C LYS A 37 -6.94 -10.34 6.28
N GLU A 38 -6.77 -9.07 5.95
CA GLU A 38 -5.69 -8.27 6.53
C GLU A 38 -5.96 -7.99 8.02
N SER A 39 -4.92 -8.13 8.84
CA SER A 39 -4.96 -7.72 10.24
C SER A 39 -5.05 -6.20 10.37
N PHE A 40 -5.43 -5.74 11.56
CA PHE A 40 -5.45 -4.30 11.87
C PHE A 40 -4.07 -3.66 11.65
N GLY A 41 -3.01 -4.29 12.16
CA GLY A 41 -1.64 -3.79 11.98
C GLY A 41 -1.24 -3.70 10.51
N HIS A 42 -1.59 -4.69 9.71
CA HIS A 42 -1.33 -4.68 8.27
C HIS A 42 -2.04 -3.50 7.59
N ARG A 43 -3.33 -3.31 7.87
CA ARG A 43 -4.10 -2.20 7.29
C ARG A 43 -3.54 -0.83 7.69
N MET A 44 -3.17 -0.67 8.96
CA MET A 44 -2.63 0.60 9.45
C MET A 44 -1.27 0.91 8.83
N ALA A 45 -0.40 -0.08 8.71
CA ALA A 45 0.89 0.09 8.04
C ALA A 45 0.71 0.46 6.56
N LYS A 46 -0.22 -0.19 5.86
CA LYS A 46 -0.56 0.14 4.48
C LYS A 46 -1.07 1.58 4.34
N CYS A 47 -1.97 2.01 5.22
CA CYS A 47 -2.48 3.39 5.24
C CYS A 47 -1.36 4.39 5.45
N MET A 48 -0.48 4.16 6.41
CA MET A 48 0.63 5.07 6.70
C MET A 48 1.61 5.13 5.53
N LEU A 49 1.93 3.99 4.93
CA LEU A 49 2.79 3.95 3.75
C LEU A 49 2.19 4.77 2.59
N CYS A 50 0.92 4.56 2.30
CA CYS A 50 0.23 5.32 1.26
C CYS A 50 0.20 6.82 1.57
N HIS A 51 0.00 7.19 2.83
CA HIS A 51 0.07 8.58 3.27
C HIS A 51 1.45 9.19 3.03
N LEU A 52 2.51 8.46 3.35
CA LEU A 52 3.89 8.92 3.13
C LEU A 52 4.21 9.08 1.64
N LEU A 53 3.75 8.16 0.81
CA LEU A 53 3.89 8.29 -0.65
C LEU A 53 3.14 9.50 -1.16
N TRP A 54 1.91 9.69 -0.69
CA TRP A 54 1.11 10.87 -1.04
C TRP A 54 1.80 12.18 -0.62
N GLN A 55 2.40 12.24 0.56
CA GLN A 55 3.15 13.41 1.02
C GLN A 55 4.35 13.73 0.12
N LYS A 56 4.97 12.71 -0.45
CA LYS A 56 6.07 12.90 -1.42
C LYS A 56 5.59 13.32 -2.81
N GLY A 57 4.28 13.40 -3.03
CA GLY A 57 3.72 13.66 -4.35
C GLY A 57 3.78 12.46 -5.28
N HIS A 58 3.98 11.26 -4.74
CA HIS A 58 3.95 10.02 -5.52
C HIS A 58 2.52 9.54 -5.74
N PHE A 59 2.32 8.92 -6.88
CA PHE A 59 1.09 8.20 -7.20
C PHE A 59 1.31 6.72 -6.94
N PHE A 60 0.28 6.05 -6.44
CA PHE A 60 0.36 4.63 -6.12
C PHE A 60 -0.97 3.93 -6.43
N VAL A 61 -0.91 2.61 -6.54
CA VAL A 61 -2.06 1.72 -6.52
C VAL A 61 -1.86 0.66 -5.45
N THR A 62 -2.95 0.16 -4.90
CA THR A 62 -2.94 -0.91 -3.91
C THR A 62 -3.63 -2.15 -4.47
N GLU A 63 -3.33 -3.31 -3.92
CA GLU A 63 -3.96 -4.58 -4.33
C GLU A 63 -3.85 -4.83 -5.84
N HIS A 64 -2.68 -4.55 -6.40
CA HIS A 64 -2.46 -4.70 -7.84
C HIS A 64 -1.84 -6.06 -8.15
N PRO A 65 -2.40 -6.83 -9.12
CA PRO A 65 -1.84 -8.13 -9.49
C PRO A 65 -0.54 -7.96 -10.29
N ILE A 66 0.48 -8.72 -9.90
CA ILE A 66 1.77 -8.85 -10.60
C ILE A 66 2.12 -10.32 -10.61
N ASN A 67 2.33 -10.90 -11.81
CA ASN A 67 2.66 -12.31 -11.98
C ASN A 67 1.70 -13.27 -11.26
N GLY A 68 0.41 -12.94 -11.20
CA GLY A 68 -0.60 -13.75 -10.52
C GLY A 68 -0.66 -13.57 -9.00
N SER A 69 0.25 -12.83 -8.41
CA SER A 69 0.22 -12.42 -6.99
C SER A 69 -0.28 -10.99 -6.88
N VAL A 70 -0.91 -10.67 -5.75
CA VAL A 70 -1.46 -9.32 -5.51
C VAL A 70 -0.55 -8.59 -4.54
N CYS A 71 0.06 -7.49 -4.97
CA CYS A 71 0.93 -6.69 -4.11
C CYS A 71 0.13 -5.73 -3.22
N ASP A 72 0.68 -5.42 -2.04
CA ASP A 72 0.03 -4.47 -1.14
C ASP A 72 0.02 -3.05 -1.71
N VAL A 73 1.17 -2.53 -2.10
CA VAL A 73 1.31 -1.18 -2.66
C VAL A 73 2.35 -1.19 -3.77
N LEU A 74 2.01 -0.56 -4.88
CA LEU A 74 2.94 -0.29 -5.98
C LEU A 74 3.06 1.22 -6.16
N ASP A 75 4.26 1.75 -5.96
CA ASP A 75 4.58 3.15 -6.23
C ASP A 75 4.81 3.34 -7.72
N LEU A 76 3.98 4.16 -8.36
CA LEU A 76 4.06 4.40 -9.80
C LEU A 76 5.13 5.42 -10.21
N ASN A 77 5.70 6.14 -9.26
CA ASN A 77 6.82 7.05 -9.53
C ASN A 77 8.15 6.32 -9.57
N THR A 78 8.29 5.26 -8.80
CA THR A 78 9.53 4.50 -8.68
C THR A 78 9.44 3.07 -9.21
N PHE A 79 8.23 2.53 -9.36
CA PHE A 79 7.95 1.11 -9.64
C PHE A 79 8.54 0.16 -8.60
N ILE A 80 8.55 0.62 -7.34
CA ILE A 80 8.88 -0.19 -6.18
C ILE A 80 7.58 -0.80 -5.64
N VAL A 81 7.62 -2.11 -5.38
CA VAL A 81 6.56 -2.84 -4.70
C VAL A 81 6.86 -2.84 -3.20
N TYR A 82 5.86 -2.49 -2.42
CA TYR A 82 5.91 -2.59 -0.96
C TYR A 82 4.97 -3.70 -0.50
N GLU A 83 5.48 -4.58 0.35
CA GLU A 83 4.72 -5.65 0.98
C GLU A 83 4.81 -5.54 2.49
N VAL A 84 3.67 -5.63 3.15
CA VAL A 84 3.58 -5.61 4.61
C VAL A 84 3.45 -7.05 5.09
N GLU A 85 4.34 -7.47 5.96
CA GLU A 85 4.34 -8.82 6.55
C GLU A 85 4.26 -8.73 8.07
N ALA A 86 3.42 -9.56 8.69
CA ALA A 86 3.38 -9.68 10.15
C ALA A 86 4.72 -10.14 10.69
N GLU A 87 5.35 -11.06 9.98
CA GLU A 87 6.68 -11.60 10.25
C GLU A 87 7.37 -11.97 8.94
N ALA A 88 8.46 -11.30 8.61
CA ALA A 88 9.24 -11.58 7.40
C ALA A 88 10.27 -12.68 7.67
N THR A 89 9.86 -13.94 7.55
CA THR A 89 10.79 -15.07 7.59
C THR A 89 11.60 -15.16 6.31
N PRO A 90 12.83 -15.77 6.34
CA PRO A 90 13.64 -15.92 5.13
C PRO A 90 12.90 -16.61 3.98
N SER A 91 12.08 -17.61 4.27
CA SER A 91 11.30 -18.33 3.25
C SER A 91 10.20 -17.45 2.64
N ARG A 92 9.56 -16.60 3.44
CA ARG A 92 8.55 -15.64 2.94
C ARG A 92 9.19 -14.55 2.09
N ILE A 93 10.33 -14.02 2.53
CA ILE A 93 11.09 -13.04 1.75
C ILE A 93 11.47 -13.60 0.40
N LYS A 94 12.01 -14.82 0.35
CA LYS A 94 12.38 -15.49 -0.89
C LYS A 94 11.18 -15.66 -1.82
N ARG A 95 10.06 -16.13 -1.29
CA ARG A 95 8.83 -16.29 -2.06
C ARG A 95 8.34 -14.97 -2.64
N LYS A 96 8.36 -13.89 -1.86
CA LYS A 96 7.94 -12.57 -2.32
C LYS A 96 8.87 -12.04 -3.42
N LEU A 97 10.16 -12.25 -3.27
CA LEU A 97 11.14 -11.88 -4.31
C LEU A 97 10.87 -12.61 -5.63
N ASP A 98 10.50 -13.88 -5.56
CA ASP A 98 10.13 -14.66 -6.74
C ASP A 98 8.78 -14.22 -7.33
N ASP A 99 7.78 -13.99 -6.48
CA ASP A 99 6.42 -13.58 -6.89
C ASP A 99 6.43 -12.25 -7.65
N TYR A 100 7.25 -11.29 -7.21
CA TYR A 100 7.30 -9.95 -7.79
C TYR A 100 8.49 -9.69 -8.70
N ARG A 101 9.17 -10.77 -9.11
CA ARG A 101 10.22 -10.65 -10.13
C ARG A 101 9.60 -10.35 -11.49
N HIS A 102 9.75 -9.11 -11.91
CA HIS A 102 9.21 -8.62 -13.16
C HIS A 102 10.15 -7.56 -13.74
N PRO A 103 10.38 -7.55 -15.08
CA PRO A 103 11.34 -6.60 -15.69
C PRO A 103 11.03 -5.12 -15.41
N LEU A 104 9.76 -4.79 -15.18
CA LEU A 104 9.32 -3.41 -14.95
C LEU A 104 9.27 -3.02 -13.48
N ILE A 105 9.45 -3.96 -12.56
CA ILE A 105 9.51 -3.71 -11.13
C ILE A 105 10.97 -3.47 -10.73
N GLU A 106 11.24 -2.30 -10.18
CA GLU A 106 12.60 -1.87 -9.84
C GLU A 106 13.11 -2.52 -8.56
N ASP A 107 12.25 -2.66 -7.56
CA ASP A 107 12.63 -3.21 -6.27
C ASP A 107 11.41 -3.71 -5.51
N LEU A 108 11.66 -4.52 -4.50
CA LEU A 108 10.69 -4.98 -3.52
C LEU A 108 11.16 -4.60 -2.12
N ILE A 109 10.34 -3.87 -1.39
CA ILE A 109 10.57 -3.51 0.01
C ILE A 109 9.56 -4.24 0.87
N ILE A 110 10.06 -5.03 1.81
CA ILE A 110 9.24 -5.77 2.77
C ILE A 110 9.26 -5.04 4.12
N ILE A 111 8.07 -4.68 4.59
CA ILE A 111 7.87 -4.06 5.90
C ILE A 111 7.49 -5.16 6.88
N ASP A 112 8.41 -5.47 7.76
CA ASP A 112 8.21 -6.48 8.82
C ASP A 112 7.63 -5.80 10.06
N LEU A 113 6.35 -6.03 10.33
CA LEU A 113 5.64 -5.41 11.45
C LEU A 113 6.22 -5.80 12.80
N ARG A 114 6.74 -7.01 12.92
CA ARG A 114 7.35 -7.48 14.16
C ARG A 114 8.61 -6.68 14.51
N LYS A 115 9.42 -6.34 13.50
CA LYS A 115 10.64 -5.55 13.70
C LYS A 115 10.39 -4.08 14.00
N MET A 116 9.21 -3.57 13.62
CA MET A 116 8.87 -2.17 13.87
C MET A 116 8.57 -1.88 15.33
N GLY A 117 8.19 -2.88 16.13
CA GLY A 117 7.91 -2.73 17.56
C GLY A 117 6.81 -1.71 17.87
N LEU A 118 5.82 -1.56 17.00
CA LEU A 118 4.80 -0.53 17.11
C LEU A 118 3.70 -0.94 18.10
N SER A 119 3.26 0.03 18.90
CA SER A 119 1.99 -0.06 19.64
C SER A 119 0.89 0.60 18.85
N TRP A 120 -0.25 -0.08 18.71
CA TRP A 120 -1.44 0.46 18.05
C TRP A 120 -2.42 1.12 19.04
N GLU A 121 -2.09 1.14 20.34
CA GLU A 121 -2.95 1.72 21.38
C GLU A 121 -3.39 3.16 21.10
N PRO A 122 -2.51 4.09 20.64
CA PRO A 122 -2.94 5.44 20.31
C PRO A 122 -4.02 5.50 19.22
N LEU A 123 -4.07 4.51 18.33
CA LEU A 123 -5.10 4.44 17.28
C LEU A 123 -6.45 4.00 17.81
N LEU A 124 -6.50 3.32 18.96
CA LEU A 124 -7.74 2.98 19.63
C LEU A 124 -8.45 4.23 20.15
N ASP A 125 -7.70 5.22 20.62
CA ASP A 125 -8.25 6.52 21.03
C ASP A 125 -8.87 7.24 19.83
N VAL A 126 -8.24 7.20 18.67
CA VAL A 126 -8.79 7.77 17.42
C VAL A 126 -10.05 7.02 17.01
N ARG A 127 -10.05 5.70 17.08
CA ARG A 127 -11.23 4.86 16.82
C ARG A 127 -12.40 5.26 17.70
N ASP A 128 -12.17 5.37 19.00
CA ASP A 128 -13.20 5.73 19.97
C ASP A 128 -13.75 7.14 19.73
N ALA A 129 -12.88 8.08 19.37
CA ALA A 129 -13.29 9.43 19.02
C ALA A 129 -14.16 9.47 17.74
N ILE A 130 -13.80 8.70 16.73
CA ILE A 130 -14.60 8.59 15.51
C ILE A 130 -15.93 7.91 15.77
N ASP A 131 -15.95 6.85 16.55
CA ASP A 131 -17.16 6.14 16.94
C ASP A 131 -18.13 7.09 17.64
N LYS A 132 -17.64 7.83 18.61
CA LYS A 132 -18.42 8.82 19.35
C LYS A 132 -18.93 9.96 18.45
N ALA A 133 -18.09 10.47 17.56
CA ALA A 133 -18.45 11.57 16.67
C ALA A 133 -19.43 11.15 15.58
N SER A 134 -19.30 9.93 15.06
CA SER A 134 -20.12 9.42 13.96
C SER A 134 -21.46 8.82 14.42
N GLY A 135 -21.58 8.46 15.69
CA GLY A 135 -22.73 7.70 16.20
C GLY A 135 -22.80 6.27 15.67
N LEU A 136 -21.78 5.85 14.93
CA LEU A 136 -21.66 4.47 14.48
C LEU A 136 -21.16 3.62 15.64
N ARG A 137 -21.79 2.48 15.86
CA ARG A 137 -21.27 1.50 16.81
C ARG A 137 -20.42 0.50 16.01
N PHE A 138 -19.11 0.65 16.12
CA PHE A 138 -18.21 -0.34 15.59
C PHE A 138 -18.27 -1.57 16.48
N THR A 139 -19.01 -2.59 16.05
CA THR A 139 -18.91 -3.89 16.69
C THR A 139 -17.47 -4.35 16.56
N GLU A 140 -16.88 -4.82 17.64
CA GLU A 140 -15.59 -5.49 17.61
C GLU A 140 -15.69 -6.71 16.72
N ARG A 141 -15.52 -6.49 15.44
CA ARG A 141 -15.10 -7.56 14.56
C ARG A 141 -13.59 -7.58 14.67
N GLU A 142 -13.14 -8.34 15.64
CA GLU A 142 -11.79 -8.88 15.72
C GLU A 142 -10.65 -7.89 15.44
N ALA A 143 -9.96 -7.60 16.47
CA ALA A 143 -8.61 -7.12 16.32
C ALA A 143 -7.81 -8.01 15.38
#